data_db81f4f25099d4532d47d4963d2e2942
#
_entry.id   db81f4f25099d4532d47d4963d2e2942
#
_cell.length_a   1.000
_cell.length_b   1.000
_cell.length_c   1.000
_cell.angle_alpha   90.00
_cell.angle_beta   90.00
_cell.angle_gamma   90.00
#
_symmetry.space_group_name_H-M   'P 1'
#
loop_
_entity.id
_entity.type
_entity.pdbx_description
1 polymer ?
#
loop_
_entity_poly.entity_id
_entity_poly.type
_entity_poly.pdbx_seq_one_letter_code
_entity_poly.pdbx_strand_id
1 'polypeptide(L)'
;MKRQKRKHRRLEENTEELEADVAVEPIRRQAKRPVPLAIPFVLSLLISLLHVGVPFLTRFATNQQSQNLYAGWAMTKGQVPFGDFYGTNGLLYYAINWLGSLAGGHWILMILQAIALFFAGTYLYRVVRLLVSDKDTAKNVQLLFYFLVLGLGFGGTYVTLFSLPILFASMNFILAYLIGHRKDEGFILYGAIAAVAFLIDPMTSALFYLLAFLGLTAFNIKQKRWARGFYQLLAALLGFSLVFYPIGYITVWNQTFGYALTK
;
A
#
# COMPACT_ATOMS: atom_id res chain seq x y z
N MET A 1 -54.57 6.90 7.65
CA MET A 1 -53.42 7.77 8.01
C MET A 1 -52.07 7.08 8.01
N LYS A 2 -51.85 5.91 8.64
CA LYS A 2 -50.53 5.19 8.66
C LYS A 2 -50.02 4.72 7.29
N ARG A 3 -50.88 4.35 6.34
CA ARG A 3 -50.48 3.90 4.97
C ARG A 3 -49.94 5.03 4.10
N GLN A 4 -50.46 6.24 4.20
CA GLN A 4 -49.97 7.40 3.45
C GLN A 4 -48.59 7.87 3.95
N LYS A 5 -48.37 7.86 5.28
CA LYS A 5 -47.07 8.19 5.86
C LYS A 5 -45.96 7.22 5.43
N ARG A 6 -46.26 5.91 5.28
CA ARG A 6 -45.31 4.92 4.77
C ARG A 6 -44.99 5.11 3.28
N LYS A 7 -45.98 5.56 2.48
CA LYS A 7 -45.80 5.81 1.06
C LYS A 7 -44.93 7.07 0.81
N HIS A 8 -45.15 8.12 1.60
CA HIS A 8 -44.34 9.34 1.58
C HIS A 8 -42.88 9.05 1.95
N ARG A 9 -42.66 8.33 3.02
CA ARG A 9 -41.31 7.97 3.48
C ARG A 9 -40.52 7.12 2.46
N ARG A 10 -41.18 6.19 1.76
CA ARG A 10 -40.57 5.42 0.68
C ARG A 10 -40.26 6.26 -0.56
N LEU A 11 -41.07 7.25 -0.84
CA LEU A 11 -40.82 8.18 -1.94
C LEU A 11 -39.62 9.11 -1.63
N GLU A 12 -39.52 9.58 -0.39
CA GLU A 12 -38.36 10.38 0.06
C GLU A 12 -37.07 9.54 0.08
N GLU A 13 -37.08 8.31 0.59
CA GLU A 13 -35.94 7.39 0.54
C GLU A 13 -35.50 7.08 -0.90
N ASN A 14 -36.44 6.84 -1.82
CA ASN A 14 -36.11 6.61 -3.23
C ASN A 14 -35.57 7.87 -3.93
N THR A 15 -36.02 9.07 -3.55
CA THR A 15 -35.55 10.33 -4.13
C THR A 15 -34.13 10.63 -3.63
N GLU A 16 -33.86 10.42 -2.35
CA GLU A 16 -32.50 10.56 -1.78
C GLU A 16 -31.52 9.55 -2.37
N GLU A 17 -31.95 8.29 -2.60
CA GLU A 17 -31.11 7.28 -3.29
C GLU A 17 -30.85 7.66 -4.75
N LEU A 18 -31.83 8.20 -5.48
CA LEU A 18 -31.67 8.66 -6.85
C LEU A 18 -30.74 9.89 -6.96
N GLU A 19 -30.88 10.84 -6.05
CA GLU A 19 -30.01 12.01 -5.99
C GLU A 19 -28.57 11.63 -5.61
N ALA A 20 -28.38 10.67 -4.69
CA ALA A 20 -27.10 10.13 -4.34
C ALA A 20 -26.43 9.39 -5.53
N ASP A 21 -27.19 8.58 -6.27
CA ASP A 21 -26.69 7.87 -7.46
C ASP A 21 -26.32 8.85 -8.61
N VAL A 22 -27.13 9.90 -8.81
CA VAL A 22 -26.82 10.95 -9.80
C VAL A 22 -25.56 11.74 -9.45
N ALA A 23 -25.33 12.02 -8.16
CA ALA A 23 -24.12 12.68 -7.69
C ALA A 23 -22.87 11.80 -7.78
N VAL A 24 -23.01 10.48 -7.68
CA VAL A 24 -21.91 9.50 -7.72
C VAL A 24 -21.52 9.08 -9.14
N GLU A 25 -22.45 9.17 -10.10
CA GLU A 25 -22.20 8.74 -11.48
C GLU A 25 -21.04 9.49 -12.19
N PRO A 26 -20.86 10.81 -12.06
CA PRO A 26 -19.72 11.50 -12.65
C PRO A 26 -18.38 11.04 -12.03
N ILE A 27 -18.35 10.74 -10.74
CA ILE A 27 -17.16 10.22 -10.06
C ILE A 27 -16.86 8.79 -10.54
N ARG A 28 -17.89 7.98 -10.76
CA ARG A 28 -17.83 6.64 -11.32
C ARG A 28 -17.22 6.60 -12.71
N ARG A 29 -17.59 7.54 -13.58
CA ARG A 29 -17.02 7.68 -14.92
C ARG A 29 -15.56 8.11 -14.87
N GLN A 30 -15.16 8.92 -13.90
CA GLN A 30 -13.77 9.37 -13.73
C GLN A 30 -12.83 8.25 -13.26
N ALA A 31 -13.29 7.37 -12.39
CA ALA A 31 -12.51 6.23 -11.91
C ALA A 31 -12.14 5.22 -13.03
N LYS A 32 -12.93 5.18 -14.12
CA LYS A 32 -12.71 4.31 -15.29
C LYS A 32 -11.80 4.91 -16.36
N ARG A 33 -11.39 6.18 -16.24
CA ARG A 33 -10.55 6.82 -17.26
C ARG A 33 -9.12 6.25 -17.23
N PRO A 34 -8.50 6.09 -18.41
CA PRO A 34 -7.14 5.57 -18.48
C PRO A 34 -6.15 6.49 -17.76
N VAL A 35 -5.26 5.86 -17.01
CA VAL A 35 -4.13 6.54 -16.36
C VAL A 35 -3.05 6.76 -17.42
N PRO A 36 -2.41 7.93 -17.50
CA PRO A 36 -1.27 8.15 -18.38
C PRO A 36 -0.07 7.33 -17.85
N LEU A 37 0.20 6.16 -18.43
CA LEU A 37 1.21 5.23 -17.95
C LEU A 37 2.64 5.59 -18.35
N ALA A 38 2.83 6.42 -19.39
CA ALA A 38 4.14 6.76 -19.90
C ALA A 38 5.00 7.53 -18.89
N ILE A 39 4.42 8.53 -18.23
CA ILE A 39 5.13 9.35 -17.23
C ILE A 39 5.61 8.50 -16.04
N PRO A 40 4.74 7.75 -15.33
CA PRO A 40 5.19 6.92 -14.22
C PRO A 40 6.19 5.84 -14.66
N PHE A 41 6.07 5.28 -15.85
CA PHE A 41 7.01 4.29 -16.37
C PHE A 41 8.41 4.87 -16.54
N VAL A 42 8.53 5.99 -17.26
CA VAL A 42 9.84 6.61 -17.53
C VAL A 42 10.47 7.13 -16.24
N LEU A 43 9.71 7.82 -15.38
CA LEU A 43 10.24 8.39 -14.15
C LEU A 43 10.63 7.31 -13.13
N SER A 44 9.85 6.25 -12.98
CA SER A 44 10.20 5.15 -12.08
C SER A 44 11.48 4.44 -12.50
N LEU A 45 11.66 4.21 -13.80
CA LEU A 45 12.87 3.60 -14.33
C LEU A 45 14.09 4.51 -14.13
N LEU A 46 13.97 5.79 -14.47
CA LEU A 46 15.05 6.78 -14.31
C LEU A 46 15.48 6.91 -12.84
N ILE A 47 14.53 7.07 -11.93
CA ILE A 47 14.79 7.22 -10.50
C ILE A 47 15.42 5.95 -9.94
N SER A 48 14.90 4.78 -10.29
CA SER A 48 15.47 3.51 -9.82
C SER A 48 16.87 3.26 -10.36
N LEU A 49 17.13 3.67 -11.60
CA LEU A 49 18.48 3.65 -12.16
C LEU A 49 19.44 4.52 -11.34
N LEU A 50 19.05 5.75 -11.02
CA LEU A 50 19.87 6.68 -10.23
C LEU A 50 20.04 6.21 -8.78
N HIS A 51 19.01 5.65 -8.16
CA HIS A 51 19.09 5.20 -6.77
C HIS A 51 19.93 3.95 -6.58
N VAL A 52 19.78 2.95 -7.47
CA VAL A 52 20.30 1.60 -7.25
C VAL A 52 21.17 1.11 -8.41
N GLY A 53 20.84 1.52 -9.65
CA GLY A 53 21.44 0.95 -10.85
C GLY A 53 22.87 1.43 -11.14
N VAL A 54 23.31 2.54 -10.54
CA VAL A 54 24.64 3.12 -10.79
C VAL A 54 25.60 2.77 -9.66
N PRO A 55 26.54 1.82 -9.86
CA PRO A 55 27.37 1.29 -8.77
C PRO A 55 28.22 2.35 -8.06
N PHE A 56 28.74 3.36 -8.77
CA PHE A 56 29.58 4.37 -8.15
C PHE A 56 28.79 5.26 -7.15
N LEU A 57 27.48 5.38 -7.29
CA LEU A 57 26.61 6.13 -6.39
C LEU A 57 26.41 5.44 -5.04
N THR A 58 26.77 4.16 -4.91
CA THR A 58 26.73 3.45 -3.62
C THR A 58 27.60 4.10 -2.55
N ARG A 59 28.59 4.91 -2.95
CA ARG A 59 29.42 5.71 -2.03
C ARG A 59 28.61 6.77 -1.27
N PHE A 60 27.44 7.16 -1.78
CA PHE A 60 26.54 8.13 -1.18
C PHE A 60 25.41 7.46 -0.38
N ALA A 61 25.46 6.12 -0.25
CA ALA A 61 24.45 5.39 0.50
C ALA A 61 24.41 5.84 1.98
N THR A 62 23.22 6.05 2.47
CA THR A 62 22.98 6.29 3.90
C THR A 62 23.27 5.01 4.71
N ASN A 63 23.44 5.14 6.02
CA ASN A 63 23.62 3.98 6.89
C ASN A 63 22.47 2.98 6.74
N GLN A 64 21.23 3.46 6.64
CA GLN A 64 20.06 2.60 6.45
C GLN A 64 20.10 1.83 5.12
N GLN A 65 20.46 2.52 4.02
CA GLN A 65 20.60 1.87 2.72
C GLN A 65 21.70 0.80 2.72
N SER A 66 22.85 1.12 3.33
CA SER A 66 23.97 0.19 3.47
C SER A 66 23.60 -1.04 4.31
N GLN A 67 22.86 -0.85 5.41
CA GLN A 67 22.35 -1.95 6.23
C GLN A 67 21.39 -2.85 5.44
N ASN A 68 20.51 -2.27 4.62
CA ASN A 68 19.58 -3.02 3.79
C ASN A 68 20.30 -3.88 2.76
N LEU A 69 21.30 -3.31 2.08
CA LEU A 69 22.13 -4.05 1.11
C LEU A 69 22.94 -5.16 1.80
N TYR A 70 23.51 -4.86 2.97
CA TYR A 70 24.24 -5.85 3.77
C TYR A 70 23.32 -7.01 4.19
N ALA A 71 22.10 -6.72 4.66
CA ALA A 71 21.14 -7.74 5.04
C ALA A 71 20.82 -8.70 3.88
N GLY A 72 20.61 -8.16 2.67
CA GLY A 72 20.43 -8.98 1.47
C GLY A 72 21.63 -9.89 1.17
N TRP A 73 22.84 -9.34 1.26
CA TRP A 73 24.08 -10.10 1.07
C TRP A 73 24.26 -11.16 2.18
N ALA A 74 24.05 -10.83 3.44
CA ALA A 74 24.17 -11.73 4.56
C ALA A 74 23.26 -12.95 4.42
N MET A 75 22.03 -12.76 3.94
CA MET A 75 21.09 -13.85 3.64
C MET A 75 21.60 -14.77 2.52
N THR A 76 22.37 -14.28 1.56
CA THR A 76 23.00 -15.16 0.54
C THR A 76 24.09 -16.05 1.13
N LYS A 77 24.60 -15.71 2.32
CA LYS A 77 25.56 -16.51 3.08
C LYS A 77 24.90 -17.44 4.12
N GLY A 78 23.57 -17.55 4.08
CA GLY A 78 22.81 -18.41 4.96
C GLY A 78 22.44 -17.78 6.31
N GLN A 79 22.74 -16.49 6.51
CA GLN A 79 22.32 -15.78 7.72
C GLN A 79 20.80 -15.52 7.70
N VAL A 80 20.19 -15.61 8.87
CA VAL A 80 18.74 -15.52 9.04
C VAL A 80 18.38 -14.17 9.66
N PRO A 81 17.44 -13.40 9.05
CA PRO A 81 16.95 -12.17 9.65
C PRO A 81 16.38 -12.40 11.04
N PHE A 82 16.61 -11.46 11.95
CA PHE A 82 16.23 -11.47 13.36
C PHE A 82 16.92 -12.54 14.22
N GLY A 83 17.62 -13.50 13.63
CA GLY A 83 18.46 -14.46 14.32
C GLY A 83 19.92 -14.02 14.34
N ASP A 84 20.52 -13.93 13.17
CA ASP A 84 21.94 -13.65 13.00
C ASP A 84 22.26 -12.16 12.84
N PHE A 85 21.29 -11.37 12.38
CA PHE A 85 21.41 -9.92 12.31
C PHE A 85 20.11 -9.24 12.68
N TYR A 86 20.24 -8.03 13.25
CA TYR A 86 19.12 -7.24 13.71
C TYR A 86 18.71 -6.20 12.68
N GLY A 87 17.39 -5.95 12.57
CA GLY A 87 16.85 -4.90 11.71
C GLY A 87 15.40 -4.58 12.06
N THR A 88 14.97 -3.38 11.68
CA THR A 88 13.63 -2.83 11.96
C THR A 88 12.64 -3.04 10.82
N ASN A 89 13.10 -3.55 9.69
CA ASN A 89 12.29 -3.73 8.49
C ASN A 89 11.53 -5.07 8.53
N GLY A 90 10.49 -5.19 7.72
CA GLY A 90 9.73 -6.42 7.64
C GLY A 90 10.43 -7.55 6.88
N LEU A 91 10.03 -8.77 7.17
CA LEU A 91 10.63 -10.00 6.62
C LEU A 91 10.61 -10.02 5.08
N LEU A 92 9.51 -9.56 4.48
CA LEU A 92 9.37 -9.53 3.01
C LEU A 92 10.35 -8.52 2.37
N TYR A 93 10.66 -7.42 3.06
CA TYR A 93 11.66 -6.49 2.57
C TYR A 93 13.07 -7.09 2.57
N TYR A 94 13.42 -7.88 3.58
CA TYR A 94 14.67 -8.63 3.59
C TYR A 94 14.71 -9.66 2.46
N ALA A 95 13.61 -10.36 2.19
CA ALA A 95 13.50 -11.27 1.05
C ALA A 95 13.70 -10.56 -0.29
N ILE A 96 13.18 -9.33 -0.47
CA ILE A 96 13.41 -8.50 -1.66
C ILE A 96 14.90 -8.18 -1.83
N ASN A 97 15.59 -7.77 -0.75
CA ASN A 97 17.04 -7.50 -0.80
C ASN A 97 17.86 -8.76 -1.04
N TRP A 98 17.45 -9.89 -0.47
CA TRP A 98 18.06 -11.20 -0.74
C TRP A 98 17.96 -11.59 -2.21
N LEU A 99 16.77 -11.49 -2.82
CA LEU A 99 16.57 -11.73 -4.26
C LEU A 99 17.47 -10.83 -5.11
N GLY A 100 17.59 -9.55 -4.75
CA GLY A 100 18.49 -8.63 -5.39
C GLY A 100 19.95 -9.06 -5.30
N SER A 101 20.36 -9.58 -4.16
CA SER A 101 21.74 -9.99 -3.92
C SER A 101 22.10 -11.33 -4.57
N LEU A 102 21.14 -12.25 -4.78
CA LEU A 102 21.36 -13.56 -5.42
C LEU A 102 21.86 -13.43 -6.87
N ALA A 103 21.35 -12.49 -7.63
CA ALA A 103 21.62 -12.39 -9.07
C ALA A 103 22.73 -11.35 -9.42
N GLY A 104 23.69 -11.17 -8.54
CA GLY A 104 24.81 -10.26 -8.80
C GLY A 104 24.53 -8.79 -8.51
N GLY A 105 23.46 -8.49 -7.74
CA GLY A 105 23.33 -7.23 -7.04
C GLY A 105 22.32 -6.23 -7.60
N HIS A 106 22.77 -5.05 -7.94
CA HIS A 106 21.97 -3.83 -8.07
C HIS A 106 20.84 -3.87 -9.14
N TRP A 107 20.99 -4.63 -10.22
CA TRP A 107 20.05 -4.63 -11.35
C TRP A 107 18.66 -5.17 -11.01
N ILE A 108 18.59 -6.24 -10.24
CA ILE A 108 17.28 -6.80 -9.82
C ILE A 108 16.61 -5.86 -8.84
N LEU A 109 17.34 -5.32 -7.87
CA LEU A 109 16.79 -4.32 -6.95
C LEU A 109 16.30 -3.08 -7.71
N MET A 110 17.04 -2.61 -8.73
CA MET A 110 16.62 -1.52 -9.59
C MET A 110 15.29 -1.84 -10.28
N ILE A 111 15.14 -3.03 -10.86
CA ILE A 111 13.90 -3.45 -11.53
C ILE A 111 12.75 -3.54 -10.54
N LEU A 112 12.96 -4.18 -9.39
CA LEU A 112 11.94 -4.30 -8.35
C LEU A 112 11.50 -2.94 -7.81
N GLN A 113 12.44 -2.02 -7.59
CA GLN A 113 12.13 -0.65 -7.18
C GLN A 113 11.41 0.13 -8.29
N ALA A 114 11.79 -0.03 -9.57
CA ALA A 114 11.11 0.60 -10.68
C ALA A 114 9.64 0.14 -10.77
N ILE A 115 9.40 -1.16 -10.60
CA ILE A 115 8.04 -1.72 -10.54
C ILE A 115 7.25 -1.12 -9.36
N ALA A 116 7.85 -1.07 -8.18
CA ALA A 116 7.21 -0.50 -7.00
C ALA A 116 6.85 0.98 -7.22
N LEU A 117 7.79 1.79 -7.70
CA LEU A 117 7.56 3.22 -7.98
C LEU A 117 6.54 3.45 -9.10
N PHE A 118 6.52 2.61 -10.13
CA PHE A 118 5.53 2.67 -11.19
C PHE A 118 4.11 2.48 -10.64
N PHE A 119 3.91 1.45 -9.83
CA PHE A 119 2.61 1.23 -9.20
C PHE A 119 2.27 2.31 -8.17
N ALA A 120 3.24 2.78 -7.37
CA ALA A 120 3.03 3.87 -6.43
C ALA A 120 2.53 5.13 -7.13
N GLY A 121 3.21 5.59 -8.17
CA GLY A 121 2.79 6.76 -8.94
C GLY A 121 1.45 6.57 -9.64
N THR A 122 1.17 5.37 -10.15
CA THR A 122 -0.10 5.04 -10.79
C THR A 122 -1.27 5.07 -9.80
N TYR A 123 -1.11 4.47 -8.62
CA TYR A 123 -2.14 4.50 -7.59
C TYR A 123 -2.29 5.86 -6.94
N LEU A 124 -1.20 6.61 -6.75
CA LEU A 124 -1.28 8.00 -6.28
C LEU A 124 -2.10 8.86 -7.24
N TYR A 125 -1.84 8.76 -8.56
CA TYR A 125 -2.65 9.45 -9.56
C TYR A 125 -4.14 9.11 -9.42
N ARG A 126 -4.48 7.82 -9.25
CA ARG A 126 -5.87 7.38 -9.05
C ARG A 126 -6.49 7.95 -7.77
N VAL A 127 -5.75 7.94 -6.66
CA VAL A 127 -6.19 8.50 -5.38
C VAL A 127 -6.52 9.98 -5.54
N VAL A 128 -5.60 10.75 -6.13
CA VAL A 128 -5.83 12.20 -6.36
C VAL A 128 -7.02 12.43 -7.28
N ARG A 129 -7.19 11.61 -8.31
CA ARG A 129 -8.34 11.69 -9.22
C ARG A 129 -9.69 11.40 -8.57
N LEU A 130 -9.71 10.59 -7.52
CA LEU A 130 -10.91 10.35 -6.71
C LEU A 130 -11.23 11.52 -5.78
N LEU A 131 -10.20 12.23 -5.31
CA LEU A 131 -10.35 13.39 -4.41
C LEU A 131 -10.60 14.70 -5.19
N VAL A 132 -9.89 14.87 -6.30
CA VAL A 132 -9.93 16.09 -7.12
C VAL A 132 -10.23 15.70 -8.56
N SER A 133 -11.32 16.22 -9.09
CA SER A 133 -11.76 15.88 -10.47
C SER A 133 -10.80 16.36 -11.57
N ASP A 134 -9.86 17.23 -11.23
CA ASP A 134 -8.94 17.82 -12.20
C ASP A 134 -7.77 16.86 -12.53
N LYS A 135 -7.52 16.74 -13.84
CA LYS A 135 -6.48 15.89 -14.42
C LYS A 135 -5.07 16.44 -14.23
N ASP A 136 -4.95 17.75 -14.33
CA ASP A 136 -3.65 18.41 -14.32
C ASP A 136 -3.12 18.49 -12.89
N THR A 137 -3.99 18.72 -11.92
CA THR A 137 -3.67 18.58 -10.49
C THR A 137 -3.16 17.18 -10.18
N ALA A 138 -3.81 16.12 -10.68
CA ALA A 138 -3.36 14.75 -10.44
C ALA A 138 -2.00 14.45 -11.05
N LYS A 139 -1.72 14.98 -12.25
CA LYS A 139 -0.39 14.87 -12.87
C LYS A 139 0.68 15.64 -12.10
N ASN A 140 0.36 16.86 -11.67
CA ASN A 140 1.30 17.68 -10.91
C ASN A 140 1.67 17.04 -9.57
N VAL A 141 0.69 16.46 -8.86
CA VAL A 141 0.94 15.70 -7.61
C VAL A 141 1.79 14.45 -7.90
N GLN A 142 1.53 13.75 -9.01
CA GLN A 142 2.34 12.59 -9.41
C GLN A 142 3.78 13.00 -9.73
N LEU A 143 3.99 14.10 -10.45
CA LEU A 143 5.33 14.64 -10.74
C LEU A 143 6.05 15.07 -9.47
N LEU A 144 5.35 15.78 -8.57
CA LEU A 144 5.89 16.17 -7.27
C LEU A 144 6.32 14.96 -6.45
N PHE A 145 5.53 13.89 -6.46
CA PHE A 145 5.90 12.64 -5.80
C PHE A 145 7.23 12.10 -6.31
N TYR A 146 7.42 11.99 -7.62
CA TYR A 146 8.67 11.51 -8.20
C TYR A 146 9.85 12.43 -7.89
N PHE A 147 9.63 13.75 -7.91
CA PHE A 147 10.66 14.72 -7.53
C PHE A 147 11.09 14.55 -6.06
N LEU A 148 10.12 14.36 -5.15
CA LEU A 148 10.41 14.10 -3.74
C LEU A 148 11.16 12.77 -3.54
N VAL A 149 10.76 11.72 -4.26
CA VAL A 149 11.45 10.42 -4.21
C VAL A 149 12.88 10.55 -4.70
N LEU A 150 13.13 11.31 -5.77
CA LEU A 150 14.49 11.56 -6.25
C LEU A 150 15.36 12.23 -5.18
N GLY A 151 14.77 13.10 -4.36
CA GLY A 151 15.46 13.80 -3.26
C GLY A 151 15.81 12.93 -2.04
N LEU A 152 15.36 11.66 -1.98
CA LEU A 152 15.69 10.75 -0.87
C LEU A 152 17.18 10.32 -0.87
N GLY A 153 17.88 10.52 -1.98
CA GLY A 153 19.31 10.20 -2.08
C GLY A 153 19.60 8.94 -2.91
N PHE A 154 20.89 8.72 -3.14
CA PHE A 154 21.40 7.70 -4.05
C PHE A 154 22.12 6.58 -3.28
N GLY A 155 22.31 5.45 -3.93
CA GLY A 155 23.22 4.39 -3.47
C GLY A 155 22.54 3.23 -2.75
N GLY A 156 21.23 3.11 -2.80
CA GLY A 156 20.52 1.95 -2.22
C GLY A 156 19.01 2.10 -2.18
N THR A 157 18.35 1.13 -1.57
CA THR A 157 16.89 1.05 -1.46
C THR A 157 16.40 1.56 -0.12
N TYR A 158 15.20 2.14 -0.10
CA TYR A 158 14.44 2.44 1.11
C TYR A 158 13.22 1.52 1.21
N VAL A 159 12.97 1.01 2.41
CA VAL A 159 11.83 0.10 2.68
C VAL A 159 10.50 0.73 2.30
N THR A 160 10.33 2.00 2.61
CA THR A 160 9.08 2.74 2.36
C THR A 160 8.74 2.80 0.87
N LEU A 161 9.72 2.82 -0.05
CA LEU A 161 9.45 2.83 -1.50
C LEU A 161 8.73 1.56 -1.96
N PHE A 162 8.92 0.43 -1.29
CA PHE A 162 8.25 -0.83 -1.60
C PHE A 162 6.88 -0.97 -0.92
N SER A 163 6.64 -0.28 0.19
CA SER A 163 5.33 -0.26 0.84
C SER A 163 4.37 0.75 0.19
N LEU A 164 4.86 1.89 -0.33
CA LEU A 164 4.05 2.94 -0.94
C LEU A 164 3.02 2.48 -1.98
N PRO A 165 3.35 1.59 -2.96
CA PRO A 165 2.36 1.13 -3.93
C PRO A 165 1.18 0.44 -3.26
N ILE A 166 1.45 -0.31 -2.19
CA ILE A 166 0.44 -1.04 -1.42
C ILE A 166 -0.41 -0.07 -0.61
N LEU A 167 0.21 0.91 0.05
CA LEU A 167 -0.49 1.94 0.82
C LEU A 167 -1.38 2.81 -0.07
N PHE A 168 -0.90 3.23 -1.24
CA PHE A 168 -1.72 3.99 -2.19
C PHE A 168 -2.84 3.14 -2.82
N ALA A 169 -2.60 1.85 -3.09
CA ALA A 169 -3.65 0.93 -3.51
C ALA A 169 -4.72 0.77 -2.43
N SER A 170 -4.32 0.66 -1.16
CA SER A 170 -5.20 0.59 -0.01
C SER A 170 -6.00 1.87 0.19
N MET A 171 -5.37 3.04 0.02
CA MET A 171 -6.05 4.33 0.05
C MET A 171 -7.08 4.45 -1.07
N ASN A 172 -6.71 4.03 -2.28
CA ASN A 172 -7.63 3.99 -3.42
C ASN A 172 -8.82 3.05 -3.16
N PHE A 173 -8.60 1.90 -2.49
CA PHE A 173 -9.68 0.99 -2.10
C PHE A 173 -10.66 1.66 -1.13
N ILE A 174 -10.15 2.29 -0.05
CA ILE A 174 -11.00 2.97 0.96
C ILE A 174 -11.79 4.11 0.32
N LEU A 175 -11.15 4.96 -0.48
CA LEU A 175 -11.86 6.05 -1.16
C LEU A 175 -12.94 5.52 -2.09
N ALA A 176 -12.63 4.49 -2.89
CA ALA A 176 -13.60 3.84 -3.76
C ALA A 176 -14.74 3.19 -2.97
N TYR A 177 -14.48 2.67 -1.78
CA TYR A 177 -15.49 2.14 -0.87
C TYR A 177 -16.41 3.24 -0.33
N LEU A 178 -15.84 4.35 0.15
CA LEU A 178 -16.61 5.49 0.68
C LEU A 178 -17.55 6.12 -0.37
N ILE A 179 -17.18 6.03 -1.66
CA ILE A 179 -17.98 6.50 -2.80
C ILE A 179 -19.01 5.43 -3.27
N GLY A 180 -19.07 4.27 -2.60
CA GLY A 180 -20.04 3.21 -2.92
C GLY A 180 -19.64 2.27 -4.07
N HIS A 181 -18.37 2.27 -4.50
CA HIS A 181 -17.88 1.44 -5.60
C HIS A 181 -17.38 0.06 -5.19
N ARG A 182 -17.26 -0.21 -3.89
CA ARG A 182 -16.77 -1.46 -3.34
C ARG A 182 -17.74 -2.05 -2.34
N LYS A 183 -17.81 -3.38 -2.35
CA LYS A 183 -18.61 -4.15 -1.39
C LYS A 183 -17.81 -4.42 -0.11
N ASP A 184 -18.50 -4.73 0.97
CA ASP A 184 -17.90 -5.07 2.27
C ASP A 184 -16.99 -6.31 2.21
N GLU A 185 -17.30 -7.28 1.35
CA GLU A 185 -16.47 -8.49 1.12
C GLU A 185 -15.03 -8.17 0.71
N GLY A 186 -14.82 -7.02 0.05
CA GLY A 186 -13.50 -6.54 -0.34
C GLY A 186 -12.55 -6.28 0.84
N PHE A 187 -13.06 -6.18 2.08
CA PHE A 187 -12.23 -5.98 3.27
C PHE A 187 -11.37 -7.19 3.62
N ILE A 188 -11.71 -8.40 3.19
CA ILE A 188 -10.83 -9.58 3.30
C ILE A 188 -9.55 -9.34 2.48
N LEU A 189 -9.72 -8.95 1.22
CA LEU A 189 -8.57 -8.62 0.36
C LEU A 189 -7.79 -7.41 0.89
N TYR A 190 -8.48 -6.40 1.40
CA TYR A 190 -7.87 -5.23 2.04
C TYR A 190 -6.98 -5.64 3.21
N GLY A 191 -7.44 -6.55 4.07
CA GLY A 191 -6.66 -7.10 5.18
C GLY A 191 -5.45 -7.91 4.71
N ALA A 192 -5.60 -8.73 3.68
CA ALA A 192 -4.48 -9.47 3.08
C ALA A 192 -3.40 -8.52 2.52
N ILE A 193 -3.81 -7.46 1.83
CA ILE A 193 -2.91 -6.41 1.33
C ILE A 193 -2.24 -5.67 2.50
N ALA A 194 -2.97 -5.40 3.59
CA ALA A 194 -2.41 -4.80 4.80
C ALA A 194 -1.30 -5.67 5.42
N ALA A 195 -1.49 -6.99 5.45
CA ALA A 195 -0.49 -7.92 5.95
C ALA A 195 0.78 -7.90 5.08
N VAL A 196 0.66 -7.87 3.77
CA VAL A 196 1.81 -7.75 2.87
C VAL A 196 2.56 -6.44 3.11
N ALA A 197 1.84 -5.31 3.25
CA ALA A 197 2.45 -4.02 3.56
C ALA A 197 3.19 -4.06 4.90
N PHE A 198 2.59 -4.67 5.92
CA PHE A 198 3.19 -4.83 7.24
C PHE A 198 4.46 -5.71 7.20
N LEU A 199 4.48 -6.75 6.38
CA LEU A 199 5.65 -7.61 6.18
C LEU A 199 6.78 -6.91 5.41
N ILE A 200 6.51 -5.80 4.72
CA ILE A 200 7.53 -4.96 4.06
C ILE A 200 8.01 -3.89 5.05
N ASP A 201 7.11 -3.06 5.55
CA ASP A 201 7.39 -1.90 6.39
C ASP A 201 6.39 -1.88 7.57
N PRO A 202 6.73 -2.54 8.69
CA PRO A 202 5.80 -2.69 9.81
C PRO A 202 5.34 -1.36 10.39
N MET A 203 6.27 -0.42 10.59
CA MET A 203 6.00 0.84 11.28
C MET A 203 5.06 1.74 10.47
N THR A 204 5.42 2.01 9.22
CA THR A 204 4.63 2.87 8.33
C THR A 204 3.25 2.24 8.05
N SER A 205 3.22 0.93 7.83
CA SER A 205 1.99 0.21 7.55
C SER A 205 1.06 0.19 8.76
N ALA A 206 1.57 -0.11 9.96
CA ALA A 206 0.75 -0.10 11.18
C ALA A 206 0.09 1.26 11.40
N LEU A 207 0.86 2.35 11.28
CA LEU A 207 0.33 3.71 11.43
C LEU A 207 -0.73 4.02 10.38
N PHE A 208 -0.46 3.70 9.11
CA PHE A 208 -1.40 3.95 8.01
C PHE A 208 -2.73 3.20 8.21
N TYR A 209 -2.68 1.90 8.47
CA TYR A 209 -3.89 1.09 8.62
C TYR A 209 -4.65 1.41 9.90
N LEU A 210 -3.96 1.77 10.99
CA LEU A 210 -4.63 2.28 12.20
C LEU A 210 -5.44 3.53 11.90
N LEU A 211 -4.84 4.53 11.24
CA LEU A 211 -5.53 5.76 10.88
C LEU A 211 -6.68 5.51 9.89
N ALA A 212 -6.48 4.62 8.92
CA ALA A 212 -7.50 4.23 7.96
C ALA A 212 -8.73 3.58 8.63
N PHE A 213 -8.49 2.67 9.59
CA PHE A 213 -9.58 2.04 10.36
C PHE A 213 -10.27 3.01 11.32
N LEU A 214 -9.53 3.93 11.95
CA LEU A 214 -10.13 4.98 12.77
C LEU A 214 -11.06 5.87 11.93
N GLY A 215 -10.61 6.28 10.74
CA GLY A 215 -11.43 7.06 9.81
C GLY A 215 -12.68 6.30 9.33
N LEU A 216 -12.53 5.02 8.98
CA LEU A 216 -13.65 4.17 8.56
C LEU A 216 -14.65 3.95 9.70
N THR A 217 -14.17 3.73 10.93
CA THR A 217 -15.00 3.58 12.12
C THR A 217 -15.78 4.86 12.39
N ALA A 218 -15.14 6.02 12.36
CA ALA A 218 -15.78 7.32 12.53
C ALA A 218 -16.89 7.55 11.47
N PHE A 219 -16.60 7.18 10.21
CA PHE A 219 -17.60 7.24 9.12
C PHE A 219 -18.81 6.34 9.39
N ASN A 220 -18.60 5.07 9.79
CA ASN A 220 -19.70 4.14 10.10
C ASN A 220 -20.51 4.58 11.32
N ILE A 221 -19.88 5.15 12.34
CA ILE A 221 -20.55 5.75 13.51
C ILE A 221 -21.48 6.88 13.07
N LYS A 222 -20.95 7.81 12.26
CA LYS A 222 -21.73 8.94 11.74
C LYS A 222 -22.96 8.48 10.96
N GLN A 223 -22.85 7.37 10.22
CA GLN A 223 -23.97 6.76 9.49
C GLN A 223 -24.86 5.86 10.34
N LYS A 224 -24.63 5.73 11.65
CA LYS A 224 -25.37 4.83 12.56
C LYS A 224 -25.33 3.35 12.13
N ARG A 225 -24.26 2.91 11.49
CA ARG A 225 -24.07 1.54 10.95
C ARG A 225 -22.96 0.77 11.68
N TRP A 226 -23.01 0.71 12.99
CA TRP A 226 -22.00 0.07 13.84
C TRP A 226 -21.68 -1.38 13.48
N ALA A 227 -22.74 -2.19 13.26
CA ALA A 227 -22.58 -3.61 12.91
C ALA A 227 -21.76 -3.79 11.62
N ARG A 228 -21.93 -2.88 10.65
CA ARG A 228 -21.17 -2.88 9.40
C ARG A 228 -19.69 -2.60 9.64
N GLY A 229 -19.36 -1.62 10.48
CA GLY A 229 -17.97 -1.31 10.84
C GLY A 229 -17.28 -2.50 11.53
N PHE A 230 -17.98 -3.18 12.43
CA PHE A 230 -17.48 -4.38 13.09
C PHE A 230 -17.24 -5.54 12.10
N TYR A 231 -18.18 -5.79 11.18
CA TYR A 231 -18.00 -6.78 10.13
C TYR A 231 -16.76 -6.50 9.24
N GLN A 232 -16.55 -5.24 8.86
CA GLN A 232 -15.39 -4.81 8.07
C GLN A 232 -14.07 -5.05 8.80
N LEU A 233 -14.03 -4.75 10.09
CA LEU A 233 -12.87 -5.01 10.92
C LEU A 233 -12.56 -6.51 10.99
N LEU A 234 -13.57 -7.35 11.27
CA LEU A 234 -13.39 -8.80 11.30
C LEU A 234 -12.96 -9.38 9.95
N ALA A 235 -13.56 -8.91 8.86
CA ALA A 235 -13.18 -9.33 7.50
C ALA A 235 -11.72 -8.95 7.18
N ALA A 236 -11.28 -7.76 7.56
CA ALA A 236 -9.90 -7.34 7.39
C ALA A 236 -8.92 -8.12 8.28
N LEU A 237 -9.27 -8.40 9.54
CA LEU A 237 -8.47 -9.24 10.42
C LEU A 237 -8.34 -10.67 9.88
N LEU A 238 -9.41 -11.24 9.35
CA LEU A 238 -9.39 -12.55 8.69
C LEU A 238 -8.44 -12.53 7.50
N GLY A 239 -8.56 -11.54 6.60
CA GLY A 239 -7.66 -11.40 5.45
C GLY A 239 -6.20 -11.21 5.86
N PHE A 240 -5.94 -10.42 6.89
CA PHE A 240 -4.61 -10.24 7.48
C PHE A 240 -4.04 -11.57 8.00
N SER A 241 -4.82 -12.32 8.76
CA SER A 241 -4.43 -13.61 9.32
C SER A 241 -4.11 -14.65 8.25
N LEU A 242 -4.85 -14.67 7.13
CA LEU A 242 -4.62 -15.60 6.03
C LEU A 242 -3.23 -15.44 5.40
N VAL A 243 -2.67 -14.24 5.39
CA VAL A 243 -1.31 -14.00 4.89
C VAL A 243 -0.26 -14.31 5.95
N PHE A 244 -0.54 -13.94 7.22
CA PHE A 244 0.41 -14.19 8.31
C PHE A 244 0.54 -15.66 8.67
N TYR A 245 -0.52 -16.44 8.54
CA TYR A 245 -0.53 -17.85 8.95
C TYR A 245 0.50 -18.69 8.20
N PRO A 246 0.59 -18.68 6.85
CA PRO A 246 1.61 -19.42 6.13
C PRO A 246 3.04 -18.96 6.47
N ILE A 247 3.24 -17.64 6.60
CA ILE A 247 4.55 -17.07 6.89
C ILE A 247 4.98 -17.42 8.31
N GLY A 248 4.06 -17.31 9.30
CA GLY A 248 4.29 -17.74 10.67
C GLY A 248 4.62 -19.23 10.75
N TYR A 249 3.92 -20.08 10.00
CA TYR A 249 4.21 -21.50 9.93
C TYR A 249 5.63 -21.79 9.40
N ILE A 250 6.02 -21.15 8.30
CA ILE A 250 7.36 -21.30 7.71
C ILE A 250 8.45 -20.80 8.67
N THR A 251 8.21 -19.67 9.36
CA THR A 251 9.18 -19.09 10.30
C THR A 251 9.30 -19.92 11.59
N VAL A 252 8.21 -20.50 12.08
CA VAL A 252 8.25 -21.46 13.21
C VAL A 252 9.00 -22.71 12.80
N TRP A 253 8.73 -23.25 11.62
CA TRP A 253 9.44 -24.43 11.10
C TRP A 253 10.95 -24.20 11.02
N ASN A 254 11.37 -23.00 10.59
CA ASN A 254 12.77 -22.60 10.50
C ASN A 254 13.34 -22.06 11.82
N GLN A 255 12.62 -22.16 12.94
CA GLN A 255 12.99 -21.63 14.27
C GLN A 255 13.25 -20.10 14.31
N THR A 256 12.86 -19.37 13.28
CA THR A 256 13.08 -17.92 13.19
C THR A 256 12.01 -17.10 13.89
N PHE A 257 10.83 -17.68 14.13
CA PHE A 257 9.70 -16.98 14.73
C PHE A 257 9.97 -16.55 16.17
N GLY A 258 10.66 -17.39 16.95
CA GLY A 258 11.07 -17.06 18.31
C GLY A 258 11.94 -15.81 18.37
N TYR A 259 12.86 -15.66 17.44
CA TYR A 259 13.72 -14.48 17.34
C TYR A 259 12.97 -13.22 16.90
N ALA A 260 11.97 -13.36 16.02
CA ALA A 260 11.16 -12.22 15.55
C ALA A 260 10.20 -11.65 16.60
N LEU A 261 9.81 -12.47 17.62
CA LEU A 261 8.90 -12.05 18.69
C LEU A 261 9.63 -11.59 19.96
N THR A 262 10.87 -12.00 20.17
CA THR A 262 11.61 -11.71 21.41
C THR A 262 12.56 -10.52 21.31
N LYS A 263 12.68 -9.93 20.15
CA LYS A 263 13.48 -8.73 19.87
C LYS A 263 12.68 -7.66 19.12
#